data_54f93a75ec08d5977cf4e052265de1b6
#
_entry.id   54f93a75ec08d5977cf4e052265de1b6
#
_cell.length_a   1.000
_cell.length_b   1.000
_cell.length_c   1.000
_cell.angle_alpha   90.00
_cell.angle_beta   90.00
_cell.angle_gamma   90.00
#
_symmetry.space_group_name_H-M   'P 1'
#
loop_
_entity.id
_entity.type
_entity.pdbx_description
1 polymer ?
#
loop_
_entity_poly.entity_id
_entity_poly.type
_entity_poly.pdbx_seq_one_letter_code
_entity_poly.pdbx_strand_id
1 'polypeptide(L)'
;MIKKLSLALIIAIIFTAIPVFSVDVNAVTEETITAPSAVLMETSSGKILFEKNPHEQRPCASITKVMTMLLVCEAIDNGKLSLDDTITASAHAASMGGSDIWLEEGETMSADDMIKATVVASANDAAACSNWFL
;
A
#
# COMPACT_ATOMS: atom_id res chain seq x y z
N MET A 1 -36.31 55.74 -11.98
CA MET A 1 -36.68 54.32 -11.83
C MET A 1 -36.21 53.45 -13.00
N ILE A 2 -36.32 53.87 -14.21
CA ILE A 2 -35.98 53.07 -15.44
C ILE A 2 -34.49 52.66 -15.47
N LYS A 3 -33.54 53.55 -15.11
CA LYS A 3 -32.09 53.21 -15.12
C LYS A 3 -31.68 52.13 -14.09
N LYS A 4 -32.34 52.04 -12.94
CA LYS A 4 -32.08 50.99 -11.95
C LYS A 4 -32.65 49.66 -12.38
N LEU A 5 -33.79 49.65 -13.07
CA LEU A 5 -34.39 48.43 -13.62
C LEU A 5 -33.56 47.86 -14.76
N SER A 6 -32.98 48.70 -15.63
CA SER A 6 -32.09 48.31 -16.70
C SER A 6 -30.80 47.67 -16.23
N LEU A 7 -30.19 48.20 -15.14
CA LEU A 7 -28.97 47.64 -14.55
C LEU A 7 -29.22 46.28 -13.91
N ALA A 8 -30.35 46.08 -13.21
CA ALA A 8 -30.72 44.80 -12.65
C ALA A 8 -30.94 43.72 -13.71
N LEU A 9 -31.54 44.09 -14.85
CA LEU A 9 -31.77 43.20 -15.96
C LEU A 9 -30.44 42.76 -16.63
N ILE A 10 -29.48 43.68 -16.77
CA ILE A 10 -28.14 43.38 -17.29
C ILE A 10 -27.37 42.44 -16.38
N ILE A 11 -27.43 42.65 -15.07
CA ILE A 11 -26.79 41.78 -14.09
C ILE A 11 -27.42 40.38 -14.13
N ALA A 12 -28.74 40.26 -14.25
CA ALA A 12 -29.42 38.99 -14.36
C ALA A 12 -29.02 38.22 -15.63
N ILE A 13 -28.86 38.91 -16.78
CA ILE A 13 -28.41 38.29 -18.05
C ILE A 13 -26.96 37.82 -17.94
N ILE A 14 -26.08 38.58 -17.29
CA ILE A 14 -24.67 38.18 -17.09
C ILE A 14 -24.60 36.90 -16.21
N PHE A 15 -25.43 36.80 -15.19
CA PHE A 15 -25.46 35.62 -14.32
C PHE A 15 -25.95 34.35 -15.03
N THR A 16 -26.85 34.47 -16.02
CA THR A 16 -27.33 33.32 -16.82
C THR A 16 -26.38 32.94 -17.95
N ALA A 17 -25.44 33.82 -18.32
CA ALA A 17 -24.47 33.56 -19.38
C ALA A 17 -23.15 32.96 -18.92
N ILE A 18 -22.97 32.74 -17.60
CA ILE A 18 -21.78 32.04 -17.09
C ILE A 18 -21.92 30.57 -17.48
N PRO A 19 -21.09 30.02 -18.39
CA PRO A 19 -21.11 28.60 -18.65
C PRO A 19 -20.74 27.86 -17.36
N VAL A 20 -21.67 27.08 -16.83
CA VAL A 20 -21.34 26.11 -15.78
C VAL A 20 -20.44 25.09 -16.47
N PHE A 21 -19.12 25.23 -16.28
CA PHE A 21 -18.19 24.16 -16.64
C PHE A 21 -18.51 22.97 -15.73
N SER A 22 -19.32 22.05 -16.23
CA SER A 22 -19.41 20.71 -15.65
C SER A 22 -18.07 20.02 -15.94
N VAL A 23 -17.26 19.83 -14.92
CA VAL A 23 -16.15 18.93 -14.99
C VAL A 23 -16.76 17.53 -15.01
N ASP A 24 -16.69 16.88 -16.17
CA ASP A 24 -17.02 15.46 -16.28
C ASP A 24 -16.00 14.68 -15.44
N VAL A 25 -16.33 14.44 -14.19
CA VAL A 25 -15.60 13.51 -13.35
C VAL A 25 -16.01 12.12 -13.81
N ASN A 26 -15.16 11.47 -14.59
CA ASN A 26 -15.32 10.07 -14.89
C ASN A 26 -15.21 9.29 -13.57
N ALA A 27 -16.33 8.85 -13.04
CA ALA A 27 -16.35 8.00 -11.85
C ALA A 27 -15.61 6.70 -12.16
N VAL A 28 -14.77 6.28 -11.23
CA VAL A 28 -14.16 4.95 -11.30
C VAL A 28 -15.28 3.92 -11.17
N THR A 29 -15.47 3.10 -12.20
CA THR A 29 -16.45 2.01 -12.21
C THR A 29 -15.73 0.66 -12.20
N GLU A 30 -16.43 -0.39 -11.82
CA GLU A 30 -15.88 -1.75 -11.86
C GLU A 30 -15.32 -2.13 -13.24
N GLU A 31 -15.95 -1.65 -14.30
CA GLU A 31 -15.56 -1.91 -15.70
C GLU A 31 -14.23 -1.26 -16.07
N THR A 32 -13.87 -0.15 -15.45
CA THR A 32 -12.60 0.55 -15.71
C THR A 32 -11.41 -0.06 -14.97
N ILE A 33 -11.66 -0.93 -13.98
CA ILE A 33 -10.62 -1.60 -13.19
C ILE A 33 -10.38 -2.99 -13.77
N THR A 34 -9.20 -3.19 -14.38
CA THR A 34 -8.79 -4.48 -14.96
C THR A 34 -8.35 -5.49 -13.89
N ALA A 35 -7.97 -5.03 -12.71
CA ALA A 35 -7.60 -5.89 -11.61
C ALA A 35 -8.80 -6.78 -11.19
N PRO A 36 -8.59 -8.06 -10.89
CA PRO A 36 -9.66 -8.96 -10.47
C PRO A 36 -10.26 -8.59 -9.10
N SER A 37 -9.50 -7.97 -8.22
CA SER A 37 -9.96 -7.39 -6.94
C SER A 37 -9.30 -6.04 -6.72
N ALA A 38 -10.03 -5.10 -6.13
CA ALA A 38 -9.52 -3.78 -5.82
C ALA A 38 -10.26 -3.16 -4.62
N VAL A 39 -9.55 -2.36 -3.84
CA VAL A 39 -10.11 -1.54 -2.77
C VAL A 39 -9.46 -0.16 -2.83
N LEU A 40 -10.27 0.89 -2.76
CA LEU A 40 -9.82 2.27 -2.57
C LEU A 40 -10.34 2.76 -1.23
N MET A 41 -9.44 3.20 -0.38
CA MET A 41 -9.76 3.68 0.96
C MET A 41 -9.18 5.08 1.18
N GLU A 42 -9.95 5.93 1.83
CA GLU A 42 -9.44 7.21 2.32
C GLU A 42 -8.56 7.00 3.55
N THR A 43 -7.31 7.46 3.49
CA THR A 43 -6.30 7.18 4.51
C THR A 43 -6.63 7.80 5.87
N SER A 44 -7.26 8.99 5.88
CA SER A 44 -7.52 9.73 7.13
C SER A 44 -8.66 9.15 7.95
N SER A 45 -9.70 8.63 7.29
CA SER A 45 -10.93 8.14 7.93
C SER A 45 -11.09 6.62 7.90
N GLY A 46 -10.30 5.92 7.08
CA GLY A 46 -10.49 4.50 6.80
C GLY A 46 -11.75 4.18 5.98
N LYS A 47 -12.42 5.22 5.43
CA LYS A 47 -13.63 5.02 4.65
C LYS A 47 -13.32 4.36 3.31
N ILE A 48 -14.04 3.28 3.00
CA ILE A 48 -13.97 2.64 1.69
C ILE A 48 -14.73 3.52 0.69
N LEU A 49 -14.04 3.93 -0.36
CA LEU A 49 -14.57 4.76 -1.45
C LEU A 49 -15.00 3.92 -2.66
N PHE A 50 -14.32 2.80 -2.88
CA PHE A 50 -14.62 1.86 -3.94
C PHE A 50 -14.12 0.47 -3.56
N GLU A 51 -14.85 -0.57 -3.95
CA GLU A 51 -14.41 -1.96 -3.78
C GLU A 51 -14.89 -2.82 -4.95
N LYS A 52 -14.07 -3.79 -5.31
CA LYS A 52 -14.35 -4.83 -6.30
C LYS A 52 -13.85 -6.15 -5.76
N ASN A 53 -14.74 -7.13 -5.61
CA ASN A 53 -14.44 -8.46 -5.05
C ASN A 53 -13.57 -8.39 -3.77
N PRO A 54 -13.95 -7.58 -2.75
CA PRO A 54 -13.06 -7.27 -1.62
C PRO A 54 -12.82 -8.48 -0.70
N HIS A 55 -13.69 -9.48 -0.72
CA HIS A 55 -13.63 -10.67 0.14
C HIS A 55 -13.16 -11.93 -0.59
N GLU A 56 -12.82 -11.81 -1.87
CA GLU A 56 -12.31 -12.95 -2.62
C GLU A 56 -10.90 -13.30 -2.17
N GLN A 57 -10.70 -14.55 -1.76
CA GLN A 57 -9.37 -15.03 -1.37
C GLN A 57 -8.47 -15.15 -2.59
N ARG A 58 -7.36 -14.41 -2.58
CA ARG A 58 -6.38 -14.37 -3.65
C ARG A 58 -4.97 -14.46 -3.10
N PRO A 59 -4.05 -15.10 -3.83
CA PRO A 59 -2.64 -15.02 -3.48
C PRO A 59 -2.18 -13.57 -3.63
N CYS A 60 -1.67 -12.98 -2.55
CA CYS A 60 -1.19 -11.60 -2.52
C CYS A 60 0.31 -11.46 -2.78
N ALA A 61 0.98 -12.56 -3.14
CA ALA A 61 2.40 -12.60 -3.45
C ALA A 61 3.24 -11.84 -2.41
N SER A 62 4.17 -10.99 -2.81
CA SER A 62 5.06 -10.28 -1.90
C SER A 62 4.38 -9.26 -0.97
N ILE A 63 3.11 -8.93 -1.18
CA ILE A 63 2.34 -8.12 -0.22
C ILE A 63 2.26 -8.83 1.15
N THR A 64 2.34 -10.16 1.18
CA THR A 64 2.44 -10.95 2.41
C THR A 64 3.58 -10.47 3.33
N LYS A 65 4.69 -9.96 2.78
CA LYS A 65 5.83 -9.47 3.54
C LYS A 65 5.51 -8.22 4.40
N VAL A 66 4.42 -7.52 4.08
CA VAL A 66 3.93 -6.42 4.94
C VAL A 66 3.59 -6.94 6.34
N MET A 67 2.96 -8.12 6.42
CA MET A 67 2.68 -8.76 7.72
C MET A 67 3.98 -9.19 8.41
N THR A 68 4.93 -9.77 7.68
CA THR A 68 6.25 -10.11 8.23
C THR A 68 6.92 -8.88 8.84
N MET A 69 6.93 -7.77 8.11
CA MET A 69 7.53 -6.52 8.59
C MET A 69 6.78 -5.91 9.78
N LEU A 70 5.46 -6.01 9.82
CA LEU A 70 4.67 -5.58 10.98
C LEU A 70 5.10 -6.34 12.24
N LEU A 71 5.21 -7.67 12.15
CA LEU A 71 5.64 -8.51 13.28
C LEU A 71 7.09 -8.23 13.70
N VAL A 72 7.98 -7.96 12.74
CA VAL A 72 9.37 -7.54 13.00
C VAL A 72 9.40 -6.21 13.75
N CYS A 73 8.64 -5.22 13.29
CA CYS A 73 8.53 -3.91 13.96
C CYS A 73 7.98 -4.06 15.39
N GLU A 74 6.94 -4.86 15.58
CA GLU A 74 6.40 -5.15 16.92
C GLU A 74 7.43 -5.83 17.83
N ALA A 75 8.27 -6.73 17.28
CA ALA A 75 9.32 -7.36 18.06
C ALA A 75 10.40 -6.35 18.49
N ILE A 76 10.74 -5.41 17.61
CA ILE A 76 11.68 -4.32 17.93
C ILE A 76 11.09 -3.38 18.99
N ASP A 77 9.85 -2.94 18.82
CA ASP A 77 9.17 -2.04 19.75
C ASP A 77 9.01 -2.66 21.15
N ASN A 78 8.84 -3.98 21.20
CA ASN A 78 8.75 -4.74 22.44
C ASN A 78 10.12 -5.13 23.02
N GLY A 79 11.23 -4.74 22.41
CA GLY A 79 12.60 -5.04 22.84
C GLY A 79 12.98 -6.53 22.73
N LYS A 80 12.28 -7.29 21.92
CA LYS A 80 12.58 -8.71 21.65
C LYS A 80 13.60 -8.90 20.52
N LEU A 81 13.75 -7.88 19.68
CA LEU A 81 14.69 -7.84 18.58
C LEU A 81 15.37 -6.48 18.55
N SER A 82 16.67 -6.46 18.29
CA SER A 82 17.44 -5.25 17.99
C SER A 82 17.88 -5.26 16.53
N LEU A 83 18.03 -4.08 15.93
CA LEU A 83 18.54 -3.95 14.56
C LEU A 83 19.96 -4.53 14.40
N ASP A 84 20.74 -4.54 15.49
CA ASP A 84 22.11 -5.08 15.54
C ASP A 84 22.16 -6.60 15.82
N ASP A 85 21.01 -7.22 16.11
CA ASP A 85 20.98 -8.66 16.37
C ASP A 85 21.37 -9.44 15.12
N THR A 86 22.08 -10.55 15.35
CA THR A 86 22.53 -11.44 14.28
C THR A 86 21.44 -12.45 13.94
N ILE A 87 20.96 -12.42 12.73
CA ILE A 87 19.99 -13.38 12.17
C ILE A 87 20.73 -14.43 11.36
N THR A 88 20.44 -15.69 11.61
CA THR A 88 21.04 -16.83 10.90
C THR A 88 20.05 -17.45 9.93
N ALA A 89 20.46 -17.63 8.69
CA ALA A 89 19.65 -18.31 7.68
C ALA A 89 19.53 -19.80 7.98
N SER A 90 18.31 -20.29 8.07
CA SER A 90 18.03 -21.72 8.21
C SER A 90 18.11 -22.42 6.85
N ALA A 91 18.23 -23.76 6.85
CA ALA A 91 18.12 -24.56 5.63
C ALA A 91 16.81 -24.28 4.87
N HIS A 92 15.70 -24.04 5.58
CA HIS A 92 14.44 -23.65 4.96
C HIS A 92 14.54 -22.30 4.27
N ALA A 93 15.10 -21.28 4.94
CA ALA A 93 15.30 -19.95 4.35
C ALA A 93 16.17 -20.03 3.09
N ALA A 94 17.30 -20.72 3.17
CA ALA A 94 18.21 -20.92 2.04
C ALA A 94 17.58 -21.70 0.85
N SER A 95 16.52 -22.48 1.10
CA SER A 95 15.81 -23.22 0.06
C SER A 95 14.68 -22.44 -0.63
N MET A 96 14.40 -21.21 -0.17
CA MET A 96 13.36 -20.40 -0.77
C MET A 96 13.72 -20.05 -2.21
N GLY A 97 12.71 -20.01 -3.06
CA GLY A 97 12.87 -19.56 -4.45
C GLY A 97 12.15 -18.24 -4.70
N GLY A 98 12.35 -17.71 -5.89
CA GLY A 98 11.75 -16.47 -6.34
C GLY A 98 12.70 -15.29 -6.22
N SER A 99 12.27 -14.18 -5.60
CA SER A 99 13.18 -13.06 -5.31
C SER A 99 13.98 -13.39 -4.06
N ASP A 100 15.29 -13.50 -4.19
CA ASP A 100 16.21 -13.91 -3.13
C ASP A 100 17.44 -13.02 -3.12
N ILE A 101 18.16 -13.01 -2.00
CA ILE A 101 19.53 -12.51 -1.88
C ILE A 101 20.55 -13.65 -1.82
N TRP A 102 20.09 -14.88 -2.10
CA TRP A 102 20.88 -16.12 -2.18
C TRP A 102 21.62 -16.46 -0.88
N LEU A 103 20.92 -16.36 0.26
CA LEU A 103 21.45 -16.77 1.54
C LEU A 103 21.81 -18.27 1.54
N GLU A 104 22.98 -18.59 2.05
CA GLU A 104 23.38 -19.97 2.32
C GLU A 104 22.93 -20.41 3.72
N GLU A 105 22.73 -21.72 3.93
CA GLU A 105 22.44 -22.25 5.26
C GLU A 105 23.57 -21.91 6.24
N GLY A 106 23.19 -21.32 7.37
CA GLY A 106 24.14 -20.87 8.40
C GLY A 106 24.76 -19.48 8.14
N GLU A 107 24.46 -18.86 7.00
CA GLU A 107 24.87 -17.49 6.73
C GLU A 107 24.20 -16.53 7.70
N THR A 108 24.94 -15.49 8.11
CA THR A 108 24.48 -14.54 9.12
C THR A 108 24.49 -13.11 8.61
N MET A 109 23.46 -12.36 8.94
CA MET A 109 23.32 -10.93 8.69
C MET A 109 22.78 -10.21 9.91
N SER A 110 22.92 -8.86 9.97
CA SER A 110 22.22 -8.07 10.96
C SER A 110 20.69 -8.07 10.68
N ALA A 111 19.88 -7.90 11.71
CA ALA A 111 18.43 -7.74 11.55
C ALA A 111 18.12 -6.56 10.62
N ASP A 112 18.86 -5.46 10.71
CA ASP A 112 18.73 -4.29 9.85
C ASP A 112 18.93 -4.64 8.36
N ASP A 113 19.98 -5.41 8.03
CA ASP A 113 20.24 -5.83 6.65
C ASP A 113 19.20 -6.83 6.14
N MET A 114 18.74 -7.75 6.98
CA MET A 114 17.65 -8.66 6.63
C MET A 114 16.34 -7.93 6.36
N ILE A 115 16.00 -6.90 7.15
CA ILE A 115 14.84 -6.02 6.92
C ILE A 115 14.98 -5.34 5.57
N LYS A 116 16.13 -4.73 5.29
CA LYS A 116 16.42 -4.06 4.01
C LYS A 116 16.31 -5.04 2.84
N ALA A 117 16.86 -6.23 2.94
CA ALA A 117 16.76 -7.26 1.92
C ALA A 117 15.29 -7.66 1.66
N THR A 118 14.52 -7.85 2.73
CA THR A 118 13.08 -8.18 2.62
C THR A 118 12.28 -7.08 1.95
N VAL A 119 12.53 -5.80 2.28
CA VAL A 119 11.75 -4.67 1.77
C VAL A 119 12.21 -4.23 0.38
N VAL A 120 13.52 -4.13 0.15
CA VAL A 120 14.07 -3.54 -1.09
C VAL A 120 14.17 -4.59 -2.21
N ALA A 121 14.73 -5.77 -1.92
CA ALA A 121 14.88 -6.86 -2.88
C ALA A 121 13.66 -7.80 -2.90
N SER A 122 12.71 -7.61 -1.97
CA SER A 122 11.60 -8.54 -1.79
C SER A 122 12.08 -9.98 -1.52
N ALA A 123 13.20 -10.14 -0.83
CA ALA A 123 13.90 -11.39 -0.61
C ALA A 123 13.06 -12.37 0.20
N ASN A 124 12.75 -13.54 -0.40
CA ASN A 124 11.96 -14.59 0.24
C ASN A 124 12.78 -15.31 1.31
N ASP A 125 14.05 -15.58 1.02
CA ASP A 125 15.01 -16.19 1.94
C ASP A 125 15.19 -15.34 3.20
N ALA A 126 15.42 -14.03 3.07
CA ALA A 126 15.50 -13.12 4.19
C ALA A 126 14.18 -13.09 5.00
N ALA A 127 13.03 -13.02 4.34
CA ALA A 127 11.72 -13.01 4.99
C ALA A 127 11.41 -14.32 5.74
N ALA A 128 11.96 -15.45 5.26
CA ALA A 128 11.75 -16.79 5.82
C ALA A 128 12.74 -17.16 6.94
N CYS A 129 13.69 -16.28 7.26
CA CYS A 129 14.57 -16.50 8.41
C CYS A 129 13.74 -16.59 9.69
N SER A 130 13.42 -17.81 10.12
CA SER A 130 12.46 -18.11 11.21
C SER A 130 12.87 -17.62 12.57
N ASN A 131 14.11 -17.15 12.73
CA ASN A 131 14.66 -16.72 14.02
C ASN A 131 14.46 -15.23 14.33
N TRP A 132 13.60 -14.55 13.56
CA TRP A 132 13.28 -13.15 13.85
C TRP A 132 12.65 -12.95 15.25
N PHE A 133 12.04 -14.02 15.83
CA PHE A 133 11.18 -13.89 17.01
C PHE A 133 11.48 -14.90 18.12
N LEU A 134 12.54 -15.71 18.02
CA LEU A 134 12.85 -16.77 19.00
C LEU A 134 13.93 -16.36 19.98
#